data_0ffe160676bf4d2cf0d16fa8f2768c49
#
_entry.id   0ffe160676bf4d2cf0d16fa8f2768c49
#
_cell.length_a   1.000
_cell.length_b   1.000
_cell.length_c   1.000
_cell.angle_alpha   90.00
_cell.angle_beta   90.00
_cell.angle_gamma   90.00
#
_symmetry.space_group_name_H-M   'P 1'
#
loop_
_entity.id
_entity.type
_entity.pdbx_description
1 polymer ?
#
loop_
_entity_poly.entity_id
_entity_poly.type
_entity_poly.pdbx_seq_one_letter_code
_entity_poly.pdbx_strand_id
1 'polypeptide(L)' 'MNVSVLNVSVNGEARECAAGTTLDALVAALTAAPSGVAAAVNETVVPRSRWAGTRLGDGDRVEVLTAVQGG' A
#
# COMPACT_ATOMS: atom_id res chain seq x y z
N MET A 1 0.21 22.81 15.47
CA MET A 1 0.76 21.52 15.13
C MET A 1 0.20 20.99 13.83
N ASN A 2 1.05 20.57 12.95
CA ASN A 2 0.62 20.09 11.66
C ASN A 2 0.60 18.58 11.63
N VAL A 3 -0.51 18.06 11.21
CA VAL A 3 -0.59 16.63 10.93
C VAL A 3 -0.44 16.49 9.42
N SER A 4 0.62 15.83 9.03
CA SER A 4 0.86 15.60 7.62
C SER A 4 0.06 14.38 7.18
N VAL A 5 -0.67 14.56 6.11
CA VAL A 5 -1.51 13.52 5.55
C VAL A 5 -1.11 13.33 4.10
N LEU A 6 -1.00 12.09 3.69
CA LEU A 6 -0.75 11.74 2.30
C LEU A 6 -2.04 11.36 1.63
N ASN A 7 -2.20 11.78 0.40
CA ASN A 7 -3.29 11.33 -0.44
C ASN A 7 -2.72 10.38 -1.47
N VAL A 8 -3.14 9.13 -1.38
CA VAL A 8 -2.70 8.11 -2.32
C VAL A 8 -3.94 7.49 -2.95
N SER A 9 -3.74 6.75 -4.02
CA SER A 9 -4.82 5.93 -4.55
C SER A 9 -4.46 4.48 -4.32
N VAL A 10 -5.46 3.69 -3.99
CA VAL A 10 -5.29 2.25 -3.83
C VAL A 10 -6.29 1.58 -4.74
N ASN A 11 -5.78 0.89 -5.75
CA ASN A 11 -6.61 0.26 -6.76
C ASN A 11 -7.62 1.23 -7.35
N GLY A 12 -7.16 2.47 -7.58
CA GLY A 12 -7.99 3.49 -8.19
C GLY A 12 -8.86 4.29 -7.25
N GLU A 13 -8.83 4.00 -5.97
CA GLU A 13 -9.64 4.72 -4.99
C GLU A 13 -8.78 5.62 -4.14
N ALA A 14 -9.22 6.84 -3.95
CA ALA A 14 -8.48 7.80 -3.13
C ALA A 14 -8.49 7.36 -1.67
N ARG A 15 -7.36 7.53 -1.01
CA ARG A 15 -7.23 7.12 0.38
C ARG A 15 -6.23 8.04 1.06
N GLU A 16 -6.51 8.39 2.31
CA GLU A 16 -5.59 9.20 3.10
C GLU A 16 -4.79 8.31 4.04
N CYS A 17 -3.52 8.63 4.16
CA CYS A 17 -2.61 7.95 5.09
C CYS A 17 -1.83 8.99 5.85
N ALA A 18 -1.37 8.63 7.03
CA ALA A 18 -0.45 9.49 7.76
C ALA A 18 0.89 9.55 7.04
N ALA A 19 1.55 10.70 7.11
CA ALA A 19 2.89 10.82 6.57
C ALA A 19 3.80 9.80 7.24
N GLY A 20 4.65 9.18 6.45
CA GLY A 20 5.53 8.13 6.95
C GLY A 20 4.95 6.73 6.88
N THR A 21 3.70 6.60 6.44
CA THR A 21 3.09 5.28 6.27
C THR A 21 3.90 4.47 5.25
N THR A 22 4.22 3.25 5.62
CA THR A 22 4.93 2.34 4.72
C THR A 22 3.92 1.49 3.95
N LEU A 23 4.39 0.91 2.86
CA LEU A 23 3.56 0.02 2.07
C LEU A 23 3.08 -1.16 2.92
N ASP A 24 3.95 -1.66 3.80
CA ASP A 24 3.60 -2.73 4.70
C ASP A 24 2.41 -2.36 5.58
N ALA A 25 2.44 -1.16 6.14
CA ALA A 25 1.34 -0.71 7.01
C ALA A 25 0.05 -0.54 6.22
N LEU A 26 0.14 -0.04 5.00
CA LEU A 26 -1.04 0.12 4.17
C LEU A 26 -1.67 -1.22 3.83
N VAL A 27 -0.85 -2.18 3.43
CA VAL A 27 -1.36 -3.51 3.07
C VAL A 27 -2.00 -4.17 4.30
N ALA A 28 -1.38 -4.00 5.47
CA ALA A 28 -1.93 -4.58 6.69
C ALA A 28 -3.29 -3.99 7.04
N ALA A 29 -3.53 -2.74 6.68
CA ALA A 29 -4.82 -2.11 6.91
C ALA A 29 -5.89 -2.60 5.93
N LEU A 30 -5.46 -3.13 4.79
CA LEU A 30 -6.38 -3.57 3.75
C LEU A 30 -6.75 -5.04 3.87
N THR A 31 -5.87 -5.84 4.41
CA THR A 31 -6.12 -7.27 4.50
C THR A 31 -5.52 -7.82 5.79
N ALA A 32 -6.24 -8.75 6.38
CA ALA A 32 -5.77 -9.41 7.60
C ALA A 32 -4.79 -10.55 7.29
N ALA A 33 -4.74 -10.99 6.05
CA ALA A 33 -3.90 -12.13 5.67
C ALA A 33 -3.04 -11.72 4.49
N PRO A 34 -1.90 -11.11 4.74
CA PRO A 34 -1.08 -10.57 3.64
C PRO A 34 -0.38 -11.62 2.80
N SER A 35 -0.37 -12.88 3.20
CA SER A 35 0.26 -13.89 2.36
C SER A 35 -0.55 -14.04 1.07
N GLY A 36 0.15 -14.20 -0.04
CA GLY A 36 -0.50 -14.25 -1.33
C GLY A 36 -0.89 -12.91 -1.88
N VAL A 37 -0.36 -11.83 -1.31
CA VAL A 37 -0.66 -10.48 -1.76
C VAL A 37 0.55 -9.93 -2.51
N ALA A 38 0.30 -9.30 -3.64
CA ALA A 38 1.32 -8.55 -4.37
C ALA A 38 0.97 -7.08 -4.33
N ALA A 39 1.99 -6.24 -4.34
CA ALA A 39 1.77 -4.81 -4.30
C ALA A 39 2.72 -4.10 -5.26
N ALA A 40 2.23 -3.03 -5.85
CA ALA A 40 3.01 -2.17 -6.72
C ALA A 40 2.77 -0.72 -6.34
N VAL A 41 3.79 0.10 -6.51
CA VAL A 41 3.70 1.53 -6.27
C VAL A 41 4.13 2.21 -7.55
N ASN A 42 3.25 3.04 -8.10
CA ASN A 42 3.51 3.75 -9.35
C ASN A 42 3.98 2.79 -10.45
N GLU A 43 3.27 1.67 -10.56
CA GLU A 43 3.50 0.65 -11.58
C GLU A 43 4.79 -0.15 -11.40
N THR A 44 5.43 -0.01 -10.26
CA THR A 44 6.62 -0.79 -9.95
C THR A 44 6.28 -1.79 -8.86
N VAL A 45 6.44 -3.06 -9.17
CA VAL A 45 6.18 -4.11 -8.18
C VAL A 45 7.20 -4.03 -7.07
N VAL A 46 6.74 -4.07 -5.83
CA VAL A 46 7.59 -4.02 -4.66
C VAL A 46 7.60 -5.39 -4.01
N PRO A 47 8.74 -6.04 -3.94
CA PRO A 47 8.82 -7.34 -3.26
C PRO A 47 8.41 -7.20 -1.80
N ARG A 48 7.75 -8.23 -1.30
CA ARG A 48 7.26 -8.19 0.08
C ARG A 48 8.34 -7.84 1.09
N SER A 49 9.56 -8.33 0.84
CA SER A 49 10.67 -8.07 1.76
C SER A 49 11.03 -6.59 1.84
N ARG A 50 10.52 -5.78 0.91
CA ARG A 50 10.81 -4.35 0.92
C ARG A 50 9.65 -3.49 1.36
N TRP A 51 8.51 -4.08 1.66
CA TRP A 51 7.32 -3.30 2.01
C TRP A 51 7.55 -2.44 3.26
N ALA A 52 8.22 -3.00 4.26
CA ALA A 52 8.43 -2.27 5.51
C ALA A 52 9.38 -1.09 5.33
N GLY A 53 10.23 -1.13 4.29
CA GLY A 53 11.13 -0.03 4.00
C GLY A 53 10.64 0.89 2.90
N THR A 54 9.44 0.67 2.37
CA THR A 54 8.92 1.47 1.29
C THR A 54 7.93 2.48 1.85
N ARG A 55 8.35 3.73 1.95
CA ARG A 55 7.48 4.80 2.42
C ARG A 55 6.66 5.32 1.26
N LEU A 56 5.40 5.58 1.53
CA LEU A 56 4.51 6.15 0.54
C LEU A 56 4.68 7.66 0.51
N GLY A 57 4.44 8.24 -0.65
CA GLY A 57 4.48 9.68 -0.84
C GLY A 57 3.13 10.17 -1.32
N ASP A 58 2.91 11.46 -1.16
CA ASP A 58 1.68 12.09 -1.61
C ASP A 58 1.56 11.90 -3.12
N GLY A 59 0.39 11.48 -3.55
CA GLY A 59 0.13 11.24 -4.97
C GLY A 59 0.52 9.86 -5.47
N ASP A 60 1.06 9.02 -4.61
CA ASP A 60 1.44 7.67 -5.04
C ASP A 60 0.22 6.86 -5.44
N ARG A 61 0.41 6.01 -6.44
CA ARG A 61 -0.59 5.06 -6.87
C ARG A 61 -0.17 3.69 -6.42
N VAL A 62 -1.00 3.09 -5.59
CA VAL A 62 -0.71 1.77 -5.03
C VAL A 62 -1.71 0.78 -5.60
N GLU A 63 -1.20 -0.35 -6.02
CA GLU A 63 -2.04 -1.44 -6.49
C GLU A 63 -1.76 -2.65 -5.63
N VAL A 64 -2.81 -3.22 -5.09
CA VAL A 64 -2.71 -4.38 -4.22
C VAL A 64 -3.57 -5.49 -4.82
N LEU A 65 -2.93 -6.60 -5.12
CA LEU A 65 -3.60 -7.74 -5.71
C LEU A 65 -3.53 -8.88 -4.72
N THR A 66 -4.68 -9.42 -4.39
CA THR A 66 -4.72 -10.60 -3.53
C THR A 66 -4.92 -11.82 -4.40
N ALA A 67 -4.25 -12.89 -4.03
CA ALA A 67 -4.43 -14.14 -4.74
C ALA A 67 -5.86 -14.60 -4.52
N VAL A 68 -6.53 -14.89 -5.62
CA VAL A 68 -7.87 -15.44 -5.52
C VAL A 68 -7.73 -16.93 -5.24
N GLN A 69 -8.25 -17.33 -4.12
CA GLN A 69 -8.26 -18.76 -3.79
C GLN A 69 -9.47 -19.33 -4.46
N GLY A 70 -9.24 -19.98 -5.52
CA GLY A 70 -10.35 -20.48 -6.34
C GLY A 70 -11.02 -21.70 -5.77
N GLY A 71 -10.71 -21.97 -4.59
CA GLY A 71 -11.31 -23.15 -4.09
C GLY A 71 -11.79 -23.21 -2.88
#